data_ff856b5e316a6290d7a393f8eb7a22ab
#
_entry.id   ff856b5e316a6290d7a393f8eb7a22ab
#
_cell.length_a   1.000
_cell.length_b   1.000
_cell.length_c   1.000
_cell.angle_alpha   90.00
_cell.angle_beta   90.00
_cell.angle_gamma   90.00
#
_symmetry.space_group_name_H-M   'P 1'
#
loop_
_entity.id
_entity.type
_entity.pdbx_description
1 polymer ?
#
loop_
_entity_poly.entity_id
_entity_poly.type
_entity_poly.pdbx_seq_one_letter_code
_entity_poly.pdbx_strand_id
1 'polypeptide(L)' 'MTPETRQKAMRAIGFLEGFSAWVWAHVGEDEKLAPEFAGAYDDYVEEVRKAVMSDGD' A
#
# COMPACT_ATOMS: atom_id res chain seq x y z
N MET A 1 13.29 9.11 -11.39
CA MET A 1 13.62 7.88 -10.61
C MET A 1 14.35 6.92 -11.54
N THR A 2 15.43 6.31 -11.06
CA THR A 2 16.15 5.33 -11.87
C THR A 2 15.36 4.03 -11.98
N PRO A 3 15.62 3.20 -13.02
CA PRO A 3 14.94 1.90 -13.12
C PRO A 3 15.16 1.02 -11.88
N GLU A 4 16.35 1.06 -11.29
CA GLU A 4 16.65 0.30 -10.10
C GLU A 4 15.80 0.76 -8.91
N THR A 5 15.72 2.07 -8.72
CA THR A 5 14.90 2.64 -7.64
C THR A 5 13.42 2.32 -7.86
N ARG A 6 12.96 2.37 -9.12
CA ARG A 6 11.58 2.03 -9.46
C ARG A 6 11.27 0.58 -9.09
N GLN A 7 12.19 -0.35 -9.39
CA GLN A 7 12.00 -1.75 -9.02
C GLN A 7 11.89 -1.93 -7.51
N LYS A 8 12.73 -1.22 -6.76
CA LYS A 8 12.66 -1.27 -5.28
C LYS A 8 11.35 -0.71 -4.78
N ALA A 9 10.88 0.39 -5.37
CA ALA A 9 9.61 0.99 -5.00
C ALA A 9 8.43 0.06 -5.29
N MET A 10 8.43 -0.59 -6.45
CA MET A 10 7.38 -1.55 -6.79
C MET A 10 7.36 -2.73 -5.84
N ARG A 11 8.53 -3.19 -5.41
CA ARG A 11 8.62 -4.27 -4.42
C ARG A 11 8.04 -3.83 -3.07
N ALA A 12 8.35 -2.60 -2.66
CA ALA A 12 7.80 -2.05 -1.43
C ALA A 12 6.27 -1.95 -1.49
N ILE A 13 5.73 -1.55 -2.64
CA ILE A 13 4.28 -1.51 -2.85
C ILE A 13 3.67 -2.90 -2.67
N GLY A 14 4.34 -3.94 -3.17
CA GLY A 14 3.89 -5.31 -2.97
C GLY A 14 3.76 -5.67 -1.48
N PHE A 15 4.72 -5.26 -0.66
CA PHE A 15 4.63 -5.46 0.78
C PHE A 15 3.47 -4.68 1.40
N LEU A 16 3.25 -3.44 0.96
CA LEU A 16 2.13 -2.64 1.46
C LEU A 16 0.80 -3.27 1.09
N GLU A 17 0.68 -3.80 -0.11
CA GLU A 17 -0.53 -4.49 -0.55
C GLU A 17 -0.78 -5.74 0.29
N GLY A 18 0.27 -6.50 0.58
CA GLY A 18 0.17 -7.67 1.44
C GLY A 18 -0.28 -7.30 2.85
N PHE A 19 0.25 -6.21 3.38
CA PHE A 19 -0.16 -5.71 4.69
C PHE A 19 -1.63 -5.28 4.69
N SER A 20 -2.06 -4.59 3.63
CA SER A 20 -3.45 -4.18 3.50
C SER A 20 -4.39 -5.38 3.49
N ALA A 21 -4.03 -6.43 2.75
CA ALA A 21 -4.82 -7.67 2.71
C ALA A 21 -4.89 -8.30 4.10
N TRP A 22 -3.79 -8.30 4.83
CA TRP A 22 -3.77 -8.82 6.20
C TRP A 22 -4.70 -8.01 7.11
N VAL A 23 -4.65 -6.68 6.99
CA VAL A 23 -5.51 -5.81 7.79
C VAL A 23 -6.99 -6.12 7.54
N TRP A 24 -7.38 -6.25 6.27
CA TRP A 24 -8.76 -6.57 5.92
C TRP A 24 -9.19 -7.93 6.46
N ALA A 25 -8.28 -8.91 6.47
CA ALA A 25 -8.59 -10.24 7.01
C ALA A 25 -8.83 -10.22 8.51
N HIS A 26 -8.28 -9.23 9.21
CA HIS A 26 -8.37 -9.12 10.67
C HIS A 26 -9.21 -7.95 11.15
N VAL A 27 -9.92 -7.29 10.25
CA VAL A 27 -10.80 -6.17 10.60
C VAL A 27 -11.82 -6.61 11.65
N GLY A 28 -11.93 -5.83 12.70
CA GLY A 28 -12.88 -6.09 13.78
C GLY A 28 -12.34 -6.94 14.92
N GLU A 29 -11.15 -7.54 14.79
CA GLU A 29 -10.54 -8.33 15.85
C GLU A 29 -9.94 -7.47 16.96
N ASP A 30 -9.55 -6.24 16.62
CA ASP A 30 -8.93 -5.30 17.54
C ASP A 30 -9.44 -3.91 17.21
N GLU A 31 -9.48 -3.02 18.19
CA GLU A 31 -9.87 -1.63 17.98
C GLU A 31 -8.98 -0.95 16.98
N LYS A 32 -7.71 -1.35 16.90
CA LYS A 32 -6.75 -0.78 15.97
C LYS A 32 -6.96 -1.25 14.53
N LEU A 33 -7.81 -2.23 14.34
CA LEU A 33 -8.12 -2.79 13.03
C LEU A 33 -9.55 -2.43 12.62
N ALA A 34 -9.92 -1.18 12.84
CA ALA A 34 -11.23 -0.67 12.46
C ALA A 34 -11.33 -0.55 10.93
N PRO A 35 -12.55 -0.72 10.37
CA PRO A 35 -12.72 -0.63 8.91
C PRO A 35 -12.24 0.69 8.30
N GLU A 36 -12.37 1.81 9.00
CA GLU A 36 -11.92 3.09 8.48
C GLU A 36 -10.41 3.15 8.32
N PHE A 37 -9.66 2.43 9.15
CA PHE A 37 -8.21 2.35 8.99
C PHE A 37 -7.83 1.46 7.81
N ALA A 38 -8.57 0.37 7.60
CA ALA A 38 -8.33 -0.50 6.46
C ALA A 38 -8.52 0.26 5.15
N GLY A 39 -9.57 1.07 5.06
CA GLY A 39 -9.78 1.91 3.89
C GLY A 39 -8.66 2.94 3.68
N ALA A 40 -8.16 3.52 4.77
CA ALA A 40 -7.08 4.48 4.71
C ALA A 40 -5.78 3.84 4.18
N TYR A 41 -5.49 2.62 4.57
CA TYR A 41 -4.32 1.89 4.04
C TYR A 41 -4.45 1.65 2.55
N ASP A 42 -5.62 1.23 2.08
CA ASP A 42 -5.84 1.01 0.66
C ASP A 42 -5.64 2.30 -0.14
N ASP A 43 -6.19 3.41 0.34
CA ASP A 43 -6.05 4.69 -0.32
C ASP A 43 -4.58 5.11 -0.38
N TYR A 44 -3.84 4.90 0.70
CA TYR A 44 -2.43 5.24 0.76
C TYR A 44 -1.61 4.40 -0.23
N VAL A 45 -1.87 3.10 -0.28
CA VAL A 45 -1.17 2.21 -1.21
C VAL A 45 -1.44 2.64 -2.65
N GLU A 46 -2.68 2.98 -2.97
CA GLU A 46 -3.03 3.43 -4.31
C GLU A 46 -2.32 4.73 -4.68
N GLU A 47 -2.24 5.68 -3.75
CA GLU A 47 -1.53 6.93 -3.98
C GLU A 47 -0.04 6.70 -4.22
N VAL A 48 0.58 5.82 -3.44
CA VAL A 48 1.99 5.48 -3.61
C VAL A 48 2.22 4.84 -4.98
N ARG A 49 1.34 3.91 -5.36
CA ARG A 49 1.44 3.26 -6.67
C ARG A 49 1.36 4.28 -7.81
N LYS A 50 0.40 5.18 -7.75
CA LYS A 50 0.24 6.21 -8.78
C LYS A 50 1.47 7.11 -8.86
N ALA A 51 2.03 7.49 -7.71
CA ALA A 51 3.22 8.32 -7.67
C ALA A 51 4.41 7.63 -8.33
N VAL A 52 4.60 6.34 -8.05
CA VAL A 52 5.70 5.58 -8.64
C VAL A 52 5.50 5.40 -10.15
N MET A 53 4.27 5.11 -10.58
CA MET A 53 4.00 4.87 -11.99
C MET A 53 4.05 6.14 -12.84
N SER A 54 3.74 7.29 -12.25
CA SER A 54 3.80 8.55 -12.99
C SER A 54 5.20 9.16 -12.99
N ASP A 55 6.10 8.69 -12.14
CA ASP A 55 7.47 9.17 -12.10
C ASP A 55 8.26 8.54 -13.25
N GLY A 56 8.83 9.35 -14.10
CA GLY A 56 9.56 8.86 -15.25
C GLY A 56 8.86 9.19 -16.56
N ASP A 57 7.72 9.81 -16.48
CA ASP A 57 7.06 10.37 -17.67
C ASP A 57 7.69 11.73 -18.02
#